data_30faea73952bac98f908ffd684828eac
#
_entry.id   30faea73952bac98f908ffd684828eac
#
_cell.length_a   1.000
_cell.length_b   1.000
_cell.length_c   1.000
_cell.angle_alpha   90.00
_cell.angle_beta   90.00
_cell.angle_gamma   90.00
#
_symmetry.space_group_name_H-M   'P 1'
#
loop_
_entity.id
_entity.type
_entity.pdbx_description
1 polymer ?
#
loop_
_entity_poly.entity_id
_entity_poly.type
_entity_poly.pdbx_seq_one_letter_code
_entity_poly.pdbx_strand_id
1 'polypeptide(L)'
;SCHSMKYVSYRNLGEKGGPEFSEAEVKAIAASFEVTDGPNNDGDMFVRPAKLSDKFVSPYQNDKEAMASNGGAYPPDMSVLVKARSGGADYMYSLLLGYEDPPSDVILDDGVYYNKYMYGNMIKMPNPLSDDLIEYNDGTKSTEEQMAKDVVTFLSWAAEPHLEARHKIGFKAIIYLIILTILAYF
;
A
#
# COMPACT_ATOMS: atom_id res chain seq x y z
N SER A 1 2.93 -9.12 4.27
CA SER A 1 4.09 -9.75 4.96
C SER A 1 5.42 -9.52 4.24
N CYS A 2 5.44 -9.20 2.95
CA CYS A 2 6.70 -9.00 2.20
C CYS A 2 6.99 -7.52 1.91
N HIS A 3 5.97 -6.67 1.83
CA HIS A 3 6.10 -5.27 1.47
C HIS A 3 6.04 -4.35 2.68
N SER A 4 6.83 -3.30 2.68
CA SER A 4 6.75 -2.22 3.66
C SER A 4 5.71 -1.17 3.28
N MET A 5 5.28 -0.37 4.27
CA MET A 5 4.42 0.81 4.11
C MET A 5 4.95 1.95 4.98
N LYS A 6 6.19 2.37 4.74
CA LYS A 6 6.98 3.28 5.60
C LYS A 6 6.38 4.67 5.80
N TYR A 7 5.49 5.12 4.91
CA TYR A 7 4.90 6.45 4.99
C TYR A 7 3.53 6.48 5.65
N VAL A 8 2.88 5.33 5.87
CA VAL A 8 1.60 5.23 6.55
C VAL A 8 1.83 5.09 8.06
N SER A 9 1.10 5.89 8.86
CA SER A 9 1.04 5.74 10.32
C SER A 9 -0.22 5.01 10.74
N TYR A 10 -0.19 4.32 11.87
CA TYR A 10 -1.40 3.63 12.37
C TYR A 10 -2.60 4.58 12.51
N ARG A 11 -2.41 5.81 13.01
CA ARG A 11 -3.48 6.81 13.10
C ARG A 11 -4.22 7.09 11.78
N ASN A 12 -3.53 6.93 10.64
CA ASN A 12 -4.15 7.20 9.35
C ASN A 12 -5.33 6.24 9.06
N LEU A 13 -5.33 5.04 9.67
CA LEU A 13 -6.44 4.08 9.55
C LEU A 13 -7.77 4.60 10.12
N GLY A 14 -7.73 5.55 11.06
CA GLY A 14 -8.92 6.19 11.63
C GLY A 14 -9.30 7.52 10.97
N GLU A 15 -8.54 7.96 9.95
CA GLU A 15 -8.82 9.23 9.27
C GLU A 15 -10.02 9.10 8.32
N LYS A 16 -10.76 10.21 8.20
CA LYS A 16 -11.91 10.28 7.29
C LYS A 16 -11.49 10.12 5.83
N GLY A 17 -12.22 9.28 5.11
CA GLY A 17 -11.95 8.94 3.71
C GLY A 17 -10.96 7.79 3.53
N GLY A 18 -10.54 7.17 4.63
CA GLY A 18 -9.75 5.95 4.67
C GLY A 18 -10.57 4.77 5.19
N PRO A 19 -9.93 3.80 5.86
CA PRO A 19 -10.62 2.66 6.48
C PRO A 19 -11.57 3.05 7.60
N GLU A 20 -11.42 4.25 8.17
CA GLU A 20 -12.29 4.85 9.20
C GLU A 20 -12.50 3.98 10.45
N PHE A 21 -11.49 3.20 10.84
CA PHE A 21 -11.52 2.45 12.09
C PHE A 21 -11.65 3.40 13.29
N SER A 22 -12.36 2.97 14.32
CA SER A 22 -12.41 3.69 15.59
C SER A 22 -11.02 3.81 16.24
N GLU A 23 -10.83 4.82 17.07
CA GLU A 23 -9.55 5.01 17.78
C GLU A 23 -9.15 3.78 18.61
N ALA A 24 -10.13 3.07 19.18
CA ALA A 24 -9.89 1.85 19.97
C ALA A 24 -9.36 0.71 19.08
N GLU A 25 -9.94 0.52 17.90
CA GLU A 25 -9.49 -0.48 16.94
C GLU A 25 -8.09 -0.17 16.43
N VAL A 26 -7.84 1.10 16.06
CA VAL A 26 -6.50 1.51 15.60
C VAL A 26 -5.45 1.33 16.69
N LYS A 27 -5.77 1.62 17.96
CA LYS A 27 -4.87 1.35 19.10
C LYS A 27 -4.60 -0.15 19.27
N ALA A 28 -5.62 -0.99 19.14
CA ALA A 28 -5.47 -2.43 19.23
C ALA A 28 -4.60 -2.98 18.08
N ILE A 29 -4.84 -2.52 16.85
CA ILE A 29 -4.02 -2.86 15.69
C ILE A 29 -2.55 -2.44 15.91
N ALA A 30 -2.31 -1.19 16.30
CA ALA A 30 -0.95 -0.71 16.56
C ALA A 30 -0.25 -1.54 17.64
N ALA A 31 -0.93 -1.80 18.77
CA ALA A 31 -0.37 -2.53 19.91
C ALA A 31 -0.04 -4.00 19.59
N SER A 32 -0.55 -4.57 18.50
CA SER A 32 -0.18 -5.92 18.05
C SER A 32 1.19 -5.99 17.36
N PHE A 33 1.82 -4.85 17.11
CA PHE A 33 3.14 -4.74 16.52
C PHE A 33 4.15 -4.17 17.52
N GLU A 34 5.40 -4.57 17.39
CA GLU A 34 6.51 -4.08 18.21
C GLU A 34 7.40 -3.14 17.40
N VAL A 35 7.84 -2.08 18.05
CA VAL A 35 8.80 -1.11 17.50
C VAL A 35 9.98 -0.95 18.43
N THR A 36 11.16 -0.80 17.85
CA THR A 36 12.36 -0.40 18.61
C THR A 36 12.35 1.10 18.80
N ASP A 37 12.44 1.56 20.04
CA ASP A 37 12.43 2.97 20.45
C ASP A 37 13.66 3.28 21.30
N GLY A 38 13.95 4.53 21.54
CA GLY A 38 15.06 4.95 22.37
C GLY A 38 15.98 5.97 21.68
N PRO A 39 17.14 6.23 22.27
CA PRO A 39 17.66 5.60 23.50
C PRO A 39 16.90 6.04 24.76
N ASN A 40 16.85 5.16 25.77
CA ASN A 40 16.38 5.49 27.11
C ASN A 40 17.41 6.37 27.86
N ASN A 41 17.17 6.66 29.14
CA ASN A 41 18.09 7.50 29.94
C ASN A 41 19.46 6.85 30.15
N ASP A 42 19.58 5.55 29.99
CA ASP A 42 20.83 4.79 30.11
C ASP A 42 21.56 4.64 28.76
N GLY A 43 20.94 5.14 27.68
CA GLY A 43 21.49 5.07 26.32
C GLY A 43 21.09 3.81 25.56
N ASP A 44 20.21 2.98 26.09
CA ASP A 44 19.82 1.70 25.49
C ASP A 44 18.57 1.83 24.60
N MET A 45 18.57 1.07 23.52
CA MET A 45 17.38 0.86 22.71
C MET A 45 16.48 -0.17 23.37
N PHE A 46 15.17 0.05 23.31
CA PHE A 46 14.19 -0.87 23.90
C PHE A 46 13.04 -1.14 22.95
N VAL A 47 12.39 -2.30 23.15
CA VAL A 47 11.23 -2.70 22.35
C VAL A 47 9.96 -2.33 23.12
N ARG A 48 8.98 -1.79 22.42
CA ARG A 48 7.65 -1.48 22.94
C ARG A 48 6.55 -1.76 21.91
N PRO A 49 5.30 -1.93 22.34
CA PRO A 49 4.15 -1.92 21.44
C PRO A 49 4.09 -0.61 20.63
N ALA A 50 3.70 -0.70 19.36
CA ALA A 50 3.53 0.48 18.54
C ALA A 50 2.35 1.34 19.02
N LYS A 51 2.44 2.64 18.76
CA LYS A 51 1.44 3.68 19.08
C LYS A 51 0.81 4.22 17.80
N LEU A 52 -0.24 4.99 17.94
CA LEU A 52 -0.94 5.65 16.81
C LEU A 52 -0.02 6.50 15.93
N SER A 53 1.00 7.12 16.52
CA SER A 53 1.97 7.98 15.81
C SER A 53 3.03 7.20 15.05
N ASP A 54 3.22 5.93 15.39
CA ASP A 54 4.26 5.13 14.74
C ASP A 54 3.86 4.78 13.31
N LYS A 55 4.85 4.56 12.48
CA LYS A 55 4.68 4.07 11.12
C LYS A 55 4.42 2.56 11.14
N PHE A 56 3.80 2.06 10.09
CA PHE A 56 3.66 0.62 9.91
C PHE A 56 5.03 -0.04 9.98
N VAL A 57 5.10 -1.08 10.78
CA VAL A 57 6.34 -1.84 10.97
C VAL A 57 6.72 -2.52 9.66
N SER A 58 7.98 -2.34 9.26
CA SER A 58 8.51 -3.04 8.09
C SER A 58 8.67 -4.53 8.38
N PRO A 59 8.35 -5.42 7.43
CA PRO A 59 8.55 -6.87 7.62
C PRO A 59 10.03 -7.27 7.72
N TYR A 60 10.93 -6.41 7.25
CA TYR A 60 12.38 -6.64 7.26
C TYR A 60 13.11 -5.45 7.88
N GLN A 61 14.23 -5.71 8.56
CA GLN A 61 15.02 -4.67 9.19
C GLN A 61 15.75 -3.78 8.18
N ASN A 62 16.12 -4.37 7.02
CA ASN A 62 16.83 -3.67 5.95
C ASN A 62 16.59 -4.32 4.58
N ASP A 63 17.02 -3.60 3.53
CA ASP A 63 16.84 -4.03 2.15
C ASP A 63 17.57 -5.33 1.81
N LYS A 64 18.72 -5.62 2.44
CA LYS A 64 19.48 -6.84 2.20
C LYS A 64 18.75 -8.08 2.74
N GLU A 65 18.14 -7.95 3.91
CA GLU A 65 17.31 -8.99 4.50
C GLU A 65 16.07 -9.22 3.63
N ALA A 66 15.41 -8.14 3.19
CA ALA A 66 14.27 -8.22 2.28
C ALA A 66 14.62 -8.97 0.99
N MET A 67 15.75 -8.64 0.36
CA MET A 67 16.21 -9.32 -0.85
C MET A 67 16.56 -10.80 -0.60
N ALA A 68 17.26 -11.10 0.48
CA ALA A 68 17.64 -12.48 0.84
C ALA A 68 16.41 -13.37 1.05
N SER A 69 15.38 -12.84 1.71
CA SER A 69 14.13 -13.55 1.98
C SER A 69 13.21 -13.71 0.76
N ASN A 70 13.47 -12.97 -0.32
CA ASN A 70 12.63 -12.96 -1.52
C ASN A 70 13.39 -13.35 -2.80
N GLY A 71 14.29 -14.34 -2.71
CA GLY A 71 15.00 -14.89 -3.86
C GLY A 71 15.84 -13.84 -4.64
N GLY A 72 16.40 -12.85 -3.92
CA GLY A 72 17.18 -11.74 -4.49
C GLY A 72 16.33 -10.57 -5.02
N ALA A 73 15.00 -10.68 -5.03
CA ALA A 73 14.12 -9.57 -5.39
C ALA A 73 13.87 -8.64 -4.20
N TYR A 74 13.81 -7.34 -4.45
CA TYR A 74 13.42 -6.36 -3.45
C TYR A 74 11.93 -6.05 -3.55
N PRO A 75 11.10 -6.42 -2.55
CA PRO A 75 9.69 -6.05 -2.54
C PRO A 75 9.54 -4.53 -2.37
N PRO A 76 8.93 -3.81 -3.31
CA PRO A 76 8.82 -2.36 -3.22
C PRO A 76 7.93 -1.93 -2.04
N ASP A 77 8.21 -0.73 -1.50
CA ASP A 77 7.34 -0.08 -0.53
C ASP A 77 5.99 0.27 -1.17
N MET A 78 4.90 -0.10 -0.50
CA MET A 78 3.54 0.02 -1.02
C MET A 78 2.90 1.38 -0.74
N SER A 79 3.51 2.23 0.10
CA SER A 79 2.88 3.47 0.59
C SER A 79 2.44 4.42 -0.53
N VAL A 80 3.21 4.50 -1.61
CA VAL A 80 2.95 5.40 -2.75
C VAL A 80 2.99 4.67 -4.09
N LEU A 81 2.91 3.34 -4.08
CA LEU A 81 3.15 2.50 -5.25
C LEU A 81 2.19 2.82 -6.39
N VAL A 82 0.92 3.06 -6.10
CA VAL A 82 -0.11 3.44 -7.08
C VAL A 82 0.28 4.70 -7.85
N LYS A 83 0.93 5.67 -7.20
CA LYS A 83 1.42 6.89 -7.87
C LYS A 83 2.76 6.68 -8.59
N ALA A 84 3.52 5.70 -8.18
CA ALA A 84 4.84 5.41 -8.72
C ALA A 84 4.81 4.48 -9.95
N ARG A 85 3.63 4.11 -10.43
CA ARG A 85 3.47 3.25 -11.60
C ARG A 85 2.58 3.92 -12.64
N SER A 86 3.01 3.84 -13.91
CA SER A 86 2.16 4.21 -15.05
C SER A 86 0.91 3.32 -15.05
N GLY A 87 -0.26 3.91 -15.27
CA GLY A 87 -1.55 3.22 -15.14
C GLY A 87 -2.10 3.15 -13.71
N GLY A 88 -1.31 3.53 -12.69
CA GLY A 88 -1.81 3.70 -11.32
C GLY A 88 -2.56 2.48 -10.76
N ALA A 89 -3.78 2.72 -10.27
CA ALA A 89 -4.64 1.70 -9.69
C ALA A 89 -5.02 0.61 -10.70
N ASP A 90 -5.32 0.97 -11.94
CA ASP A 90 -5.71 0.03 -13.00
C ASP A 90 -4.57 -0.94 -13.32
N TYR A 91 -3.33 -0.44 -13.35
CA TYR A 91 -2.15 -1.29 -13.52
C TYR A 91 -1.97 -2.26 -12.35
N MET A 92 -2.11 -1.78 -11.11
CA MET A 92 -1.98 -2.63 -9.92
C MET A 92 -3.05 -3.71 -9.88
N TYR A 93 -4.29 -3.37 -10.21
CA TYR A 93 -5.39 -4.32 -10.32
C TYR A 93 -5.12 -5.38 -11.39
N SER A 94 -4.73 -4.94 -12.58
CA SER A 94 -4.40 -5.84 -13.68
C SER A 94 -3.22 -6.75 -13.35
N LEU A 95 -2.18 -6.22 -12.68
CA LEU A 95 -1.01 -6.99 -12.26
C LEU A 95 -1.40 -8.13 -11.32
N LEU A 96 -2.28 -7.86 -10.34
CA LEU A 96 -2.73 -8.87 -9.38
C LEU A 96 -3.52 -10.01 -10.03
N LEU A 97 -4.27 -9.71 -11.10
CA LEU A 97 -5.07 -10.68 -11.85
C LEU A 97 -4.37 -11.20 -13.12
N GLY A 98 -3.13 -10.81 -13.35
CA GLY A 98 -2.41 -11.11 -14.58
C GLY A 98 -1.56 -12.37 -14.54
N TYR A 99 -1.60 -13.15 -13.47
CA TYR A 99 -0.88 -14.42 -13.36
C TYR A 99 -1.57 -15.49 -14.22
N GLU A 100 -0.79 -16.15 -15.05
CA GLU A 100 -1.26 -17.25 -15.90
C GLU A 100 -0.08 -18.17 -16.26
N ASP A 101 -0.38 -19.33 -16.81
CA ASP A 101 0.67 -20.23 -17.31
C ASP A 101 1.44 -19.57 -18.46
N PRO A 102 2.77 -19.69 -18.50
CA PRO A 102 3.58 -19.11 -19.57
C PRO A 102 3.26 -19.74 -20.91
N PRO A 103 3.33 -18.98 -22.03
CA PRO A 103 3.30 -19.54 -23.36
C PRO A 103 4.37 -20.62 -23.55
N SER A 104 4.14 -21.57 -24.45
CA SER A 104 5.00 -22.74 -24.66
C SER A 104 6.45 -22.43 -25.09
N ASP A 105 6.68 -21.24 -25.61
CA ASP A 105 7.99 -20.72 -26.03
C ASP A 105 8.73 -19.94 -24.94
N VAL A 106 8.08 -19.73 -23.77
CA VAL A 106 8.66 -19.00 -22.62
C VAL A 106 9.15 -19.99 -21.57
N ILE A 107 10.44 -19.94 -21.29
CA ILE A 107 11.08 -20.71 -20.22
C ILE A 107 11.30 -19.76 -19.04
N LEU A 108 10.76 -20.11 -17.89
CA LEU A 108 10.93 -19.35 -16.65
C LEU A 108 12.05 -19.96 -15.80
N ASP A 109 12.84 -19.10 -15.18
CA ASP A 109 13.78 -19.51 -14.14
C ASP A 109 13.04 -19.90 -12.86
N ASP A 110 13.71 -20.63 -11.98
CA ASP A 110 13.17 -21.01 -10.68
C ASP A 110 12.83 -19.76 -9.83
N GLY A 111 11.64 -19.75 -9.23
CA GLY A 111 11.12 -18.61 -8.45
C GLY A 111 10.72 -17.39 -9.29
N VAL A 112 10.54 -17.56 -10.60
CA VAL A 112 9.97 -16.54 -11.50
C VAL A 112 8.61 -17.00 -12.00
N TYR A 113 7.65 -16.10 -12.06
CA TYR A 113 6.28 -16.36 -12.48
C TYR A 113 5.95 -15.54 -13.72
N TYR A 114 5.10 -16.08 -14.58
CA TYR A 114 4.58 -15.36 -15.73
C TYR A 114 3.44 -14.43 -15.29
N ASN A 115 3.46 -13.19 -15.79
CA ASN A 115 2.38 -12.24 -15.56
C ASN A 115 2.24 -11.37 -16.81
N LYS A 116 1.08 -11.41 -17.46
CA LYS A 116 0.85 -10.75 -18.76
C LYS A 116 0.91 -9.22 -18.71
N TYR A 117 0.76 -8.62 -17.52
CA TYR A 117 0.80 -7.17 -17.34
C TYR A 117 2.13 -6.63 -16.80
N MET A 118 3.00 -7.52 -16.30
CA MET A 118 4.34 -7.11 -15.89
C MET A 118 5.20 -6.78 -17.11
N TYR A 119 5.98 -5.70 -17.04
CA TYR A 119 6.94 -5.41 -18.10
C TYR A 119 7.94 -6.57 -18.25
N GLY A 120 8.05 -7.09 -19.46
CA GLY A 120 8.83 -8.30 -19.73
C GLY A 120 8.15 -9.61 -19.36
N ASN A 121 6.90 -9.58 -18.92
CA ASN A 121 6.02 -10.71 -18.58
C ASN A 121 6.56 -11.65 -17.48
N MET A 122 7.60 -11.27 -16.76
CA MET A 122 8.24 -12.06 -15.71
C MET A 122 8.29 -11.30 -14.40
N ILE A 123 7.88 -11.93 -13.31
CA ILE A 123 7.84 -11.36 -11.98
C ILE A 123 8.32 -12.37 -10.94
N LYS A 124 9.08 -11.90 -9.94
CA LYS A 124 9.52 -12.76 -8.82
C LYS A 124 8.50 -12.86 -7.68
N MET A 125 7.50 -11.98 -7.64
CA MET A 125 6.39 -12.08 -6.70
C MET A 125 5.50 -13.27 -7.11
N PRO A 126 5.27 -14.26 -6.24
CA PRO A 126 4.28 -15.30 -6.52
C PRO A 126 2.87 -14.69 -6.54
N ASN A 127 1.91 -15.37 -7.16
CA ASN A 127 0.50 -14.91 -7.11
C ASN A 127 0.07 -14.77 -5.65
N PRO A 128 -0.27 -13.57 -5.17
CA PRO A 128 -0.62 -13.36 -3.77
C PRO A 128 -2.09 -13.67 -3.47
N LEU A 129 -2.92 -13.91 -4.48
CA LEU A 129 -4.35 -14.09 -4.36
C LEU A 129 -4.77 -15.47 -4.83
N SER A 130 -5.81 -16.00 -4.21
CA SER A 130 -6.55 -17.18 -4.65
C SER A 130 -7.98 -17.08 -4.14
N ASP A 131 -8.94 -17.66 -4.83
CA ASP A 131 -10.33 -17.72 -4.36
C ASP A 131 -10.39 -18.29 -2.95
N ASP A 132 -11.31 -17.76 -2.14
CA ASP A 132 -11.55 -18.16 -0.76
C ASP A 132 -10.36 -18.03 0.21
N LEU A 133 -9.36 -17.16 -0.13
CA LEU A 133 -8.17 -16.92 0.70
C LEU A 133 -8.51 -16.27 2.06
N ILE A 134 -9.54 -15.44 2.11
CA ILE A 134 -10.01 -14.76 3.33
C ILE A 134 -11.52 -14.94 3.48
N GLU A 135 -12.05 -14.71 4.67
CA GLU A 135 -13.48 -14.68 4.93
C GLU A 135 -13.90 -13.23 5.26
N TYR A 136 -14.88 -12.71 4.50
CA TYR A 136 -15.47 -11.40 4.77
C TYR A 136 -16.58 -11.51 5.78
N ASN A 137 -16.56 -10.68 6.82
CA ASN A 137 -17.57 -10.68 7.90
C ASN A 137 -18.97 -10.30 7.44
N ASP A 138 -19.09 -9.62 6.31
CA ASP A 138 -20.36 -9.16 5.72
C ASP A 138 -20.95 -10.15 4.71
N GLY A 139 -20.31 -11.30 4.51
CA GLY A 139 -20.74 -12.33 3.57
C GLY A 139 -20.37 -12.03 2.11
N THR A 140 -19.55 -11.01 1.85
CA THR A 140 -18.99 -10.77 0.51
C THR A 140 -18.20 -12.00 0.06
N LYS A 141 -18.36 -12.39 -1.21
CA LYS A 141 -17.65 -13.54 -1.76
C LYS A 141 -16.17 -13.20 -1.96
N SER A 142 -15.29 -14.04 -1.41
CA SER A 142 -13.84 -13.88 -1.49
C SER A 142 -13.28 -14.39 -2.81
N THR A 143 -13.50 -13.63 -3.89
CA THR A 143 -12.88 -13.91 -5.20
C THR A 143 -11.59 -13.14 -5.36
N GLU A 144 -10.69 -13.61 -6.25
CA GLU A 144 -9.45 -12.90 -6.58
C GLU A 144 -9.74 -11.45 -7.01
N GLU A 145 -10.79 -11.23 -7.85
CA GLU A 145 -11.16 -9.89 -8.32
C GLU A 145 -11.61 -8.98 -7.16
N GLN A 146 -12.39 -9.51 -6.21
CA GLN A 146 -12.86 -8.72 -5.07
C GLN A 146 -11.66 -8.33 -4.19
N MET A 147 -10.80 -9.28 -3.85
CA MET A 147 -9.61 -9.01 -3.03
C MET A 147 -8.62 -8.07 -3.74
N ALA A 148 -8.41 -8.24 -5.05
CA ALA A 148 -7.59 -7.32 -5.83
C ALA A 148 -8.15 -5.89 -5.80
N LYS A 149 -9.47 -5.73 -5.95
CA LYS A 149 -10.15 -4.44 -5.86
C LYS A 149 -9.97 -3.79 -4.49
N ASP A 150 -10.12 -4.55 -3.42
CA ASP A 150 -10.04 -4.04 -2.05
C ASP A 150 -8.62 -3.59 -1.71
N VAL A 151 -7.63 -4.42 -2.02
CA VAL A 151 -6.23 -4.04 -1.76
C VAL A 151 -5.79 -2.84 -2.61
N VAL A 152 -6.21 -2.76 -3.87
CA VAL A 152 -5.87 -1.61 -4.74
C VAL A 152 -6.59 -0.34 -4.26
N THR A 153 -7.82 -0.44 -3.78
CA THR A 153 -8.54 0.67 -3.16
C THR A 153 -7.80 1.18 -1.93
N PHE A 154 -7.37 0.28 -1.04
CA PHE A 154 -6.56 0.62 0.13
C PHE A 154 -5.23 1.29 -0.27
N LEU A 155 -4.51 0.75 -1.26
CA LEU A 155 -3.25 1.32 -1.72
C LEU A 155 -3.44 2.69 -2.40
N SER A 156 -4.57 2.91 -3.07
CA SER A 156 -4.92 4.20 -3.65
C SER A 156 -5.15 5.26 -2.57
N TRP A 157 -5.87 4.89 -1.50
CA TRP A 157 -6.01 5.74 -0.33
C TRP A 157 -4.65 5.99 0.35
N ALA A 158 -3.84 4.95 0.57
CA ALA A 158 -2.53 5.09 1.20
C ALA A 158 -1.60 6.05 0.43
N ALA A 159 -1.66 6.02 -0.91
CA ALA A 159 -0.87 6.90 -1.77
C ALA A 159 -1.38 8.36 -1.79
N GLU A 160 -2.69 8.58 -1.55
CA GLU A 160 -3.34 9.89 -1.60
C GLU A 160 -4.45 10.06 -0.54
N PRO A 161 -4.13 10.00 0.75
CA PRO A 161 -5.15 10.04 1.81
C PRO A 161 -5.96 11.35 1.85
N HIS A 162 -5.42 12.43 1.29
CA HIS A 162 -6.08 13.75 1.26
C HIS A 162 -6.58 14.15 -0.14
N LEU A 163 -6.78 13.20 -1.06
CA LEU A 163 -7.19 13.47 -2.43
C LEU A 163 -8.46 14.33 -2.51
N GLU A 164 -9.52 13.95 -1.79
CA GLU A 164 -10.77 14.68 -1.79
C GLU A 164 -10.64 16.10 -1.19
N ALA A 165 -9.91 16.23 -0.09
CA ALA A 165 -9.67 17.53 0.54
C ALA A 165 -8.90 18.45 -0.40
N ARG A 166 -7.87 17.92 -1.09
CA ARG A 166 -7.08 18.64 -2.09
C ARG A 166 -7.94 19.10 -3.26
N HIS A 167 -8.82 18.25 -3.80
CA HIS A 167 -9.73 18.62 -4.87
C HIS A 167 -10.70 19.71 -4.46
N LYS A 168 -11.30 19.59 -3.25
CA LYS A 168 -12.22 20.62 -2.71
C LYS A 168 -11.54 21.98 -2.53
N ILE A 169 -10.30 22.00 -2.02
CA ILE A 169 -9.50 23.21 -1.86
C ILE A 169 -9.07 23.75 -3.23
N GLY A 170 -8.62 22.91 -4.13
CA GLY A 170 -8.20 23.29 -5.47
C GLY A 170 -9.33 23.96 -6.25
N PHE A 171 -10.55 23.43 -6.20
CA PHE A 171 -11.71 24.05 -6.85
C PHE A 171 -12.00 25.45 -6.32
N LYS A 172 -11.96 25.65 -4.98
CA LYS A 172 -12.12 26.97 -4.35
C LYS A 172 -11.01 27.93 -4.77
N ALA A 173 -9.77 27.45 -4.82
CA ALA A 173 -8.61 28.24 -5.24
C ALA A 173 -8.73 28.72 -6.68
N ILE A 174 -9.19 27.85 -7.60
CA ILE A 174 -9.40 28.21 -9.01
C ILE A 174 -10.46 29.33 -9.11
N ILE A 175 -11.60 29.20 -8.43
CA ILE A 175 -12.64 30.25 -8.43
C ILE A 175 -12.07 31.57 -7.90
N TYR A 176 -11.36 31.52 -6.78
CA TYR A 176 -10.73 32.71 -6.20
C TYR A 176 -9.75 33.37 -7.19
N LEU A 177 -8.90 32.60 -7.83
CA LEU A 177 -7.92 33.12 -8.80
C LEU A 177 -8.60 33.71 -10.03
N ILE A 178 -9.70 33.14 -10.53
CA ILE A 178 -10.47 33.72 -11.64
C ILE A 178 -11.02 35.08 -11.24
N ILE A 179 -11.67 35.18 -10.08
CA ILE A 179 -12.22 36.46 -9.58
C ILE A 179 -11.11 37.49 -9.40
N LEU A 180 -9.99 37.10 -8.78
CA LEU A 180 -8.84 37.98 -8.59
C LEU A 180 -8.27 38.48 -9.92
N THR A 181 -8.16 37.61 -10.91
CA THR A 181 -7.67 37.97 -12.24
C THR A 181 -8.58 38.99 -12.92
N ILE A 182 -9.91 38.80 -12.82
CA ILE A 182 -10.88 39.74 -13.36
C ILE A 182 -10.73 41.10 -12.67
N LEU A 183 -10.68 41.13 -11.34
CA LEU A 183 -10.53 42.38 -10.57
C LEU A 183 -9.19 43.08 -10.82
N ALA A 184 -8.12 42.34 -11.11
CA ALA A 184 -6.81 42.93 -11.41
C ALA A 184 -6.71 43.45 -12.85
N TYR A 185 -7.53 42.95 -13.75
CA TYR A 185 -7.57 43.39 -15.18
C TYR A 185 -8.34 44.69 -15.36
N PHE A 186 -9.38 44.94 -14.57
CA PHE A 186 -10.17 46.17 -14.60
C PHE A 186 -9.70 47.17 -13.54
#